data_dbb83ca64fc1c5aa335f85f5c6156f14
#
_entry.id   dbb83ca64fc1c5aa335f85f5c6156f14
#
_cell.length_a   1.000
_cell.length_b   1.000
_cell.length_c   1.000
_cell.angle_alpha   90.00
_cell.angle_beta   90.00
_cell.angle_gamma   90.00
#
_symmetry.space_group_name_H-M   'P 1'
#
loop_
_entity.id
_entity.type
_entity.pdbx_description
1 polymer ?
#
loop_
_entity_poly.entity_id
_entity_poly.type
_entity_poly.pdbx_seq_one_letter_code
_entity_poly.pdbx_strand_id
1 'polypeptide(L)'
;LPTVEARGGYDVSLDSRNNKIGGSVNRERRAVGQSASAGVFAEWTVFDGFKIQTNWARLNELKRQSATQARMAIEDYVADVAAEYNNFVQQLIRMRNLRYAVSLSKERLRIVQERYIIGDNSRLDLQQAQDDINADSAQSLKQLELLATSRIRLNELMAEREVNSKLTVQDTLINVSSSLSLDSLWAATLRTNASLINAAHNRTLAELDFKQIASRDFPYVRLNGNYGYTFNRTGGDNSMRRHGWGGDIGVTVGLKLFDGIRRRQRAVARLQIDNAELAAQELQLALKADLSDLWQAYENNLRLLALEKQNLVNAQENHFIACERYMLGDLSGIEMREAQKSLLDAEERILVAENNTKLCEISLLQLSGGIL
;
A
#
# COMPACT_ATOMS: atom_id res chain seq x y z
N LEU A 1 0.15 -6.45 34.29
CA LEU A 1 -0.81 -5.78 35.18
C LEU A 1 -1.61 -6.86 35.92
N PRO A 2 -2.05 -6.60 37.16
CA PRO A 2 -2.98 -7.49 37.86
C PRO A 2 -4.36 -7.46 37.19
N THR A 3 -5.04 -8.60 37.21
CA THR A 3 -6.45 -8.71 36.83
C THR A 3 -7.29 -8.75 38.10
N VAL A 4 -8.39 -8.04 38.13
CA VAL A 4 -9.37 -8.05 39.25
C VAL A 4 -10.73 -8.38 38.66
N GLU A 5 -11.36 -9.42 39.17
CA GLU A 5 -12.64 -9.92 38.68
C GLU A 5 -13.62 -10.10 39.83
N ALA A 6 -14.88 -9.76 39.57
CA ALA A 6 -15.98 -10.15 40.46
C ALA A 6 -16.61 -11.44 39.91
N ARG A 7 -16.69 -12.49 40.75
CA ARG A 7 -17.32 -13.76 40.38
C ARG A 7 -18.40 -14.12 41.38
N GLY A 8 -19.51 -14.65 40.88
CA GLY A 8 -20.57 -15.30 41.66
C GLY A 8 -20.81 -16.68 41.13
N GLY A 9 -20.97 -17.67 42.03
CA GLY A 9 -21.23 -19.04 41.67
C GLY A 9 -22.30 -19.67 42.59
N TYR A 10 -23.10 -20.55 42.02
CA TYR A 10 -24.04 -21.38 42.77
C TYR A 10 -23.86 -22.82 42.30
N ASP A 11 -23.55 -23.73 43.26
CA ASP A 11 -23.31 -25.13 42.97
C ASP A 11 -24.25 -26.00 43.81
N VAL A 12 -24.73 -27.06 43.22
CA VAL A 12 -25.49 -28.11 43.89
C VAL A 12 -24.74 -29.42 43.74
N SER A 13 -24.32 -29.99 44.85
CA SER A 13 -23.67 -31.32 44.89
C SER A 13 -24.59 -32.38 45.46
N LEU A 14 -24.58 -33.56 44.85
CA LEU A 14 -25.25 -34.77 45.33
C LEU A 14 -24.19 -35.77 45.80
N ASP A 15 -23.93 -35.78 47.07
CA ASP A 15 -22.94 -36.69 47.67
C ASP A 15 -23.59 -37.92 48.27
N SER A 16 -23.06 -39.08 47.91
CA SER A 16 -23.42 -40.37 48.57
C SER A 16 -22.15 -40.95 49.22
N ARG A 17 -22.01 -40.79 50.49
CA ARG A 17 -20.86 -41.35 51.27
C ARG A 17 -21.21 -42.54 52.01
N ASN A 18 -20.43 -43.61 51.82
CA ASN A 18 -20.42 -44.80 52.69
C ASN A 18 -19.19 -44.74 53.60
N ASN A 19 -19.35 -44.39 54.85
CA ASN A 19 -18.25 -44.42 55.81
C ASN A 19 -18.29 -45.77 56.60
N LYS A 20 -17.18 -46.53 56.53
CA LYS A 20 -16.95 -47.69 57.42
C LYS A 20 -16.12 -47.23 58.61
N ILE A 21 -16.73 -47.18 59.79
CA ILE A 21 -16.03 -46.91 61.02
C ILE A 21 -16.33 -48.09 61.95
N GLY A 22 -15.29 -48.81 62.40
CA GLY A 22 -15.41 -49.85 63.43
C GLY A 22 -16.31 -51.07 63.11
N GLY A 23 -16.32 -51.49 61.81
CA GLY A 23 -17.05 -52.75 61.44
C GLY A 23 -18.55 -52.56 61.14
N SER A 24 -19.13 -51.41 61.39
CA SER A 24 -20.50 -51.07 61.01
C SER A 24 -20.52 -50.12 59.77
N VAL A 25 -21.35 -50.52 58.81
CA VAL A 25 -21.57 -49.68 57.57
C VAL A 25 -22.68 -48.71 57.90
N ASN A 26 -22.30 -47.45 58.17
CA ASN A 26 -23.29 -46.38 58.28
C ASN A 26 -23.59 -45.87 56.83
N ARG A 27 -24.75 -46.28 56.33
CA ARG A 27 -25.27 -45.76 55.05
C ARG A 27 -25.83 -44.36 55.27
N GLU A 28 -25.00 -43.32 55.08
CA GLU A 28 -25.56 -41.98 54.98
C GLU A 28 -26.38 -41.87 53.69
N ARG A 29 -27.65 -41.55 53.85
CA ARG A 29 -28.52 -41.19 52.72
C ARG A 29 -27.99 -39.98 51.99
N ARG A 30 -28.24 -39.91 50.69
CA ARG A 30 -27.89 -38.85 49.76
C ARG A 30 -27.94 -37.49 50.46
N ALA A 31 -26.80 -36.90 50.69
CA ALA A 31 -26.68 -35.51 51.14
C ALA A 31 -26.71 -34.57 49.96
N VAL A 32 -27.61 -33.62 50.01
CA VAL A 32 -27.63 -32.52 48.99
C VAL A 32 -26.83 -31.36 49.56
N GLY A 33 -25.69 -31.07 48.94
CA GLY A 33 -24.92 -29.88 49.24
C GLY A 33 -25.35 -28.73 48.31
N GLN A 34 -25.55 -27.56 48.89
CA GLN A 34 -25.76 -26.32 48.16
C GLN A 34 -24.70 -25.34 48.60
N SER A 35 -23.99 -24.75 47.62
CA SER A 35 -23.05 -23.67 47.88
C SER A 35 -23.33 -22.47 47.01
N ALA A 36 -23.28 -21.30 47.57
CA ALA A 36 -23.31 -20.05 46.88
C ALA A 36 -22.10 -19.22 47.29
N SER A 37 -21.45 -18.59 46.31
CA SER A 37 -20.30 -17.73 46.57
C SER A 37 -20.39 -16.46 45.74
N ALA A 38 -19.98 -15.37 46.33
CA ALA A 38 -19.79 -14.10 45.59
C ALA A 38 -18.55 -13.40 46.16
N GLY A 39 -17.65 -12.97 45.27
CA GLY A 39 -16.41 -12.39 45.75
C GLY A 39 -15.63 -11.67 44.64
N VAL A 40 -14.56 -10.99 45.07
CA VAL A 40 -13.58 -10.36 44.22
C VAL A 40 -12.30 -11.21 44.22
N PHE A 41 -11.79 -11.46 43.01
CA PHE A 41 -10.59 -12.25 42.77
C PHE A 41 -9.55 -11.37 42.11
N ALA A 42 -8.33 -11.37 42.63
CA ALA A 42 -7.19 -10.67 42.06
C ALA A 42 -6.11 -11.69 41.68
N GLU A 43 -5.60 -11.61 40.45
CA GLU A 43 -4.47 -12.43 40.03
C GLU A 43 -3.40 -11.51 39.42
N TRP A 44 -2.16 -11.70 39.83
CA TRP A 44 -1.01 -10.96 39.29
C TRP A 44 0.15 -11.92 39.02
N THR A 45 0.52 -12.04 37.75
CA THR A 45 1.74 -12.74 37.40
C THR A 45 2.91 -11.76 37.57
N VAL A 46 3.69 -11.94 38.62
CA VAL A 46 4.84 -11.09 38.98
C VAL A 46 6.05 -11.41 38.09
N PHE A 47 6.24 -12.71 37.83
CA PHE A 47 7.32 -13.20 36.97
C PHE A 47 6.83 -14.39 36.13
N ASP A 48 7.16 -14.41 34.85
CA ASP A 48 6.76 -15.44 33.88
C ASP A 48 7.88 -15.87 32.95
N GLY A 49 9.12 -15.83 33.43
CA GLY A 49 10.28 -16.16 32.63
C GLY A 49 10.63 -15.15 31.58
N PHE A 50 10.40 -13.86 31.83
CA PHE A 50 10.59 -12.74 30.90
C PHE A 50 9.59 -12.69 29.72
N LYS A 51 8.51 -13.48 29.77
CA LYS A 51 7.49 -13.47 28.71
C LYS A 51 6.81 -12.10 28.61
N ILE A 52 6.50 -11.45 29.74
CA ILE A 52 5.87 -10.11 29.77
C ILE A 52 6.80 -9.07 29.08
N GLN A 53 8.10 -9.08 29.41
CA GLN A 53 9.07 -8.17 28.81
C GLN A 53 9.26 -8.41 27.33
N THR A 54 9.33 -9.69 26.92
CA THR A 54 9.42 -10.08 25.50
C THR A 54 8.17 -9.69 24.72
N ASN A 55 6.98 -9.87 25.34
CA ASN A 55 5.73 -9.46 24.71
C ASN A 55 5.63 -7.93 24.57
N TRP A 56 6.11 -7.19 25.58
CA TRP A 56 6.19 -5.73 25.48
C TRP A 56 7.13 -5.29 24.34
N ALA A 57 8.32 -5.89 24.22
CA ALA A 57 9.25 -5.64 23.14
C ALA A 57 8.62 -5.96 21.77
N ARG A 58 7.88 -7.11 21.69
CA ARG A 58 7.16 -7.52 20.49
C ARG A 58 6.08 -6.49 20.07
N LEU A 59 5.29 -6.00 21.03
CA LEU A 59 4.27 -4.99 20.76
C LEU A 59 4.87 -3.65 20.30
N ASN A 60 6.02 -3.25 20.88
CA ASN A 60 6.74 -2.08 20.43
C ASN A 60 7.29 -2.26 19.00
N GLU A 61 7.78 -3.46 18.67
CA GLU A 61 8.26 -3.76 17.32
C GLU A 61 7.11 -3.77 16.31
N LEU A 62 5.95 -4.33 16.66
CA LEU A 62 4.73 -4.24 15.85
C LEU A 62 4.29 -2.79 15.61
N LYS A 63 4.40 -1.93 16.64
CA LYS A 63 4.12 -0.50 16.48
C LYS A 63 5.07 0.16 15.46
N ARG A 64 6.37 -0.16 15.51
CA ARG A 64 7.37 0.34 14.54
C ARG A 64 7.09 -0.19 13.15
N GLN A 65 6.78 -1.48 13.04
CA GLN A 65 6.39 -2.11 11.76
C GLN A 65 5.16 -1.44 11.16
N SER A 66 4.12 -1.18 11.96
CA SER A 66 2.91 -0.49 11.49
C SER A 66 3.20 0.94 11.00
N ALA A 67 4.13 1.65 11.66
CA ALA A 67 4.58 2.96 11.20
C ALA A 67 5.32 2.87 9.85
N THR A 68 6.15 1.84 9.66
CA THR A 68 6.83 1.58 8.37
C THR A 68 5.82 1.22 7.28
N GLN A 69 4.81 0.39 7.58
CA GLN A 69 3.73 0.06 6.64
C GLN A 69 2.90 1.29 6.23
N ALA A 70 2.60 2.18 7.20
CA ALA A 70 1.95 3.44 6.89
C ALA A 70 2.81 4.33 5.98
N ARG A 71 4.13 4.37 6.21
CA ARG A 71 5.07 5.06 5.35
C ARG A 71 5.08 4.48 3.93
N MET A 72 5.10 3.14 3.76
CA MET A 72 4.99 2.49 2.45
C MET A 72 3.72 2.95 1.71
N ALA A 73 2.57 2.91 2.38
CA ALA A 73 1.31 3.34 1.79
C ALA A 73 1.30 4.83 1.39
N ILE A 74 2.00 5.68 2.15
CA ILE A 74 2.15 7.11 1.82
C ILE A 74 3.08 7.28 0.60
N GLU A 75 4.22 6.56 0.55
CA GLU A 75 5.16 6.60 -0.58
C GLU A 75 4.48 6.14 -1.87
N ASP A 76 3.71 5.04 -1.84
CA ASP A 76 2.93 4.54 -2.96
C ASP A 76 1.89 5.58 -3.43
N TYR A 77 1.16 6.15 -2.47
CA TYR A 77 0.15 7.16 -2.77
C TYR A 77 0.75 8.44 -3.39
N VAL A 78 1.88 8.92 -2.89
CA VAL A 78 2.59 10.09 -3.46
C VAL A 78 3.08 9.78 -4.87
N ALA A 79 3.58 8.55 -5.12
CA ALA A 79 3.98 8.11 -6.46
C ALA A 79 2.79 8.11 -7.42
N ASP A 80 1.64 7.57 -7.00
CA ASP A 80 0.40 7.53 -7.80
C ASP A 80 -0.10 8.93 -8.13
N VAL A 81 -0.12 9.84 -7.14
CA VAL A 81 -0.50 11.24 -7.37
C VAL A 81 0.45 11.94 -8.34
N ALA A 82 1.77 11.74 -8.17
CA ALA A 82 2.77 12.33 -9.05
C ALA A 82 2.66 11.79 -10.49
N ALA A 83 2.40 10.49 -10.65
CA ALA A 83 2.20 9.86 -11.95
C ALA A 83 0.94 10.39 -12.65
N GLU A 84 -0.21 10.45 -11.92
CA GLU A 84 -1.45 10.96 -12.50
C GLU A 84 -1.40 12.46 -12.77
N TYR A 85 -0.68 13.24 -11.93
CA TYR A 85 -0.43 14.64 -12.22
C TYR A 85 0.31 14.83 -13.56
N ASN A 86 1.37 14.07 -13.80
CA ASN A 86 2.11 14.13 -15.07
C ASN A 86 1.26 13.64 -16.24
N ASN A 87 0.43 12.63 -16.07
CA ASN A 87 -0.55 12.19 -17.05
C ASN A 87 -1.54 13.32 -17.39
N PHE A 88 -2.08 14.01 -16.37
CA PHE A 88 -2.98 15.14 -16.57
C PHE A 88 -2.31 16.28 -17.36
N VAL A 89 -1.07 16.64 -17.02
CA VAL A 89 -0.27 17.63 -17.76
C VAL A 89 -0.08 17.18 -19.21
N GLN A 90 0.22 15.90 -19.44
CA GLN A 90 0.34 15.32 -20.79
C GLN A 90 -0.97 15.48 -21.58
N GLN A 91 -2.13 15.12 -20.99
CA GLN A 91 -3.41 15.26 -21.66
C GLN A 91 -3.75 16.73 -21.97
N LEU A 92 -3.33 17.65 -21.12
CA LEU A 92 -3.53 19.09 -21.31
C LEU A 92 -2.70 19.63 -22.47
N ILE A 93 -1.43 19.23 -22.55
CA ILE A 93 -0.54 19.61 -23.68
C ILE A 93 -1.08 19.02 -24.98
N ARG A 94 -1.45 17.73 -24.98
CA ARG A 94 -2.06 17.05 -26.15
C ARG A 94 -3.33 17.76 -26.62
N MET A 95 -4.19 18.19 -25.71
CA MET A 95 -5.40 18.95 -26.04
C MET A 95 -5.05 20.30 -26.69
N ARG A 96 -4.02 20.99 -26.21
CA ARG A 96 -3.53 22.23 -26.82
C ARG A 96 -3.04 22.00 -28.25
N ASN A 97 -2.23 20.95 -28.49
CA ASN A 97 -1.70 20.62 -29.82
C ASN A 97 -2.81 20.26 -30.81
N LEU A 98 -3.81 19.46 -30.36
CA LEU A 98 -4.95 19.12 -31.20
C LEU A 98 -5.85 20.31 -31.51
N ARG A 99 -6.03 21.27 -30.60
CA ARG A 99 -6.74 22.53 -30.90
C ARG A 99 -5.99 23.34 -31.95
N TYR A 100 -4.66 23.37 -31.87
CA TYR A 100 -3.84 24.01 -32.89
C TYR A 100 -3.99 23.30 -34.22
N ALA A 101 -3.96 21.97 -34.26
CA ALA A 101 -4.20 21.18 -35.48
C ALA A 101 -5.56 21.50 -36.12
N VAL A 102 -6.63 21.58 -35.33
CA VAL A 102 -7.97 21.96 -35.83
C VAL A 102 -7.94 23.38 -36.40
N SER A 103 -7.20 24.32 -35.81
CA SER A 103 -7.08 25.68 -36.33
C SER A 103 -6.36 25.72 -37.68
N LEU A 104 -5.31 24.91 -37.86
CA LEU A 104 -4.60 24.76 -39.13
C LEU A 104 -5.48 24.17 -40.23
N SER A 105 -6.27 23.12 -39.87
CA SER A 105 -7.18 22.49 -40.85
C SER A 105 -8.34 23.42 -41.25
N LYS A 106 -8.81 24.28 -40.36
CA LYS A 106 -9.78 25.35 -40.69
C LYS A 106 -9.22 26.32 -41.66
N GLU A 107 -7.99 26.79 -41.46
CA GLU A 107 -7.35 27.74 -42.35
C GLU A 107 -7.09 27.12 -43.74
N ARG A 108 -6.66 25.84 -43.77
CA ARG A 108 -6.51 25.13 -45.03
C ARG A 108 -7.83 25.01 -45.78
N LEU A 109 -8.92 24.64 -45.08
CA LEU A 109 -10.25 24.56 -45.70
C LEU A 109 -10.66 25.92 -46.31
N ARG A 110 -10.40 27.02 -45.59
CA ARG A 110 -10.66 28.38 -46.11
C ARG A 110 -9.90 28.65 -47.39
N ILE A 111 -8.61 28.34 -47.44
CA ILE A 111 -7.76 28.55 -48.65
C ILE A 111 -8.29 27.69 -49.82
N VAL A 112 -8.59 26.40 -49.57
CA VAL A 112 -9.11 25.49 -50.60
C VAL A 112 -10.48 25.95 -51.12
N GLN A 113 -11.34 26.49 -50.26
CA GLN A 113 -12.63 27.08 -50.64
C GLN A 113 -12.47 28.27 -51.58
N GLU A 114 -11.56 29.20 -51.23
CA GLU A 114 -11.27 30.36 -52.06
C GLU A 114 -10.71 29.96 -53.43
N ARG A 115 -9.75 29.00 -53.46
CA ARG A 115 -9.18 28.50 -54.73
C ARG A 115 -10.21 27.70 -55.56
N TYR A 116 -11.14 27.01 -54.94
CA TYR A 116 -12.24 26.33 -55.66
C TYR A 116 -13.18 27.33 -56.33
N ILE A 117 -13.51 28.46 -55.68
CA ILE A 117 -14.38 29.50 -56.22
C ILE A 117 -13.76 30.14 -57.49
N ILE A 118 -12.43 30.33 -57.53
CA ILE A 118 -11.73 30.89 -58.67
C ILE A 118 -11.37 29.82 -59.73
N GLY A 119 -11.69 28.53 -59.45
CA GLY A 119 -11.49 27.44 -60.41
C GLY A 119 -10.08 26.79 -60.37
N ASP A 120 -9.25 27.11 -59.39
CA ASP A 120 -7.88 26.61 -59.23
C ASP A 120 -7.83 25.22 -58.55
N ASN A 121 -8.77 24.92 -57.67
CA ASN A 121 -8.88 23.62 -56.97
C ASN A 121 -10.10 22.82 -57.45
N SER A 122 -9.96 21.48 -57.37
CA SER A 122 -11.05 20.57 -57.73
C SER A 122 -12.08 20.44 -56.59
N ARG A 123 -13.29 19.92 -56.90
CA ARG A 123 -14.28 19.58 -55.90
C ARG A 123 -13.77 18.47 -54.96
N LEU A 124 -12.88 17.59 -55.42
CA LEU A 124 -12.26 16.54 -54.63
C LEU A 124 -11.37 17.15 -53.51
N ASP A 125 -10.55 18.16 -53.86
CA ASP A 125 -9.68 18.85 -52.89
C ASP A 125 -10.52 19.51 -51.79
N LEU A 126 -11.65 20.12 -52.15
CA LEU A 126 -12.58 20.72 -51.17
C LEU A 126 -13.18 19.69 -50.26
N GLN A 127 -13.62 18.51 -50.77
CA GLN A 127 -14.17 17.42 -49.95
C GLN A 127 -13.09 16.86 -49.02
N GLN A 128 -11.87 16.63 -49.48
CA GLN A 128 -10.76 16.18 -48.66
C GLN A 128 -10.45 17.17 -47.52
N ALA A 129 -10.39 18.45 -47.77
CA ALA A 129 -10.16 19.47 -46.76
C ALA A 129 -11.29 19.49 -45.70
N GLN A 130 -12.56 19.22 -46.12
CA GLN A 130 -13.68 19.11 -45.22
C GLN A 130 -13.61 17.84 -44.37
N ASP A 131 -13.20 16.71 -44.95
CA ASP A 131 -13.03 15.44 -44.22
C ASP A 131 -11.87 15.55 -43.21
N ASP A 132 -10.78 16.23 -43.55
CA ASP A 132 -9.65 16.43 -42.65
C ASP A 132 -10.01 17.26 -41.41
N ILE A 133 -10.76 18.37 -41.56
CA ILE A 133 -11.22 19.15 -40.40
C ILE A 133 -12.20 18.35 -39.51
N ASN A 134 -13.04 17.52 -40.12
CA ASN A 134 -13.95 16.66 -39.39
C ASN A 134 -13.17 15.62 -38.59
N ALA A 135 -12.14 15.00 -39.17
CA ALA A 135 -11.25 14.04 -38.50
C ALA A 135 -10.49 14.67 -37.32
N ASP A 136 -9.87 15.83 -37.54
CA ASP A 136 -9.13 16.55 -36.50
C ASP A 136 -10.06 17.03 -35.37
N SER A 137 -11.27 17.48 -35.73
CA SER A 137 -12.30 17.85 -34.74
C SER A 137 -12.77 16.68 -33.91
N ALA A 138 -12.99 15.50 -34.55
CA ALA A 138 -13.36 14.28 -33.85
C ALA A 138 -12.26 13.82 -32.87
N GLN A 139 -10.98 13.93 -33.29
CA GLN A 139 -9.84 13.61 -32.42
C GLN A 139 -9.75 14.58 -31.23
N SER A 140 -9.99 15.88 -31.46
CA SER A 140 -10.03 16.88 -30.39
C SER A 140 -11.17 16.60 -29.38
N LEU A 141 -12.34 16.16 -29.83
CA LEU A 141 -13.45 15.77 -28.96
C LEU A 141 -13.13 14.53 -28.10
N LYS A 142 -12.49 13.52 -28.68
CA LYS A 142 -12.01 12.35 -27.92
C LYS A 142 -10.98 12.76 -26.86
N GLN A 143 -10.08 13.67 -27.21
CA GLN A 143 -9.09 14.15 -26.26
C GLN A 143 -9.70 14.96 -25.12
N LEU A 144 -10.79 15.68 -25.36
CA LEU A 144 -11.53 16.39 -24.29
C LEU A 144 -12.08 15.41 -23.24
N GLU A 145 -12.57 14.24 -23.67
CA GLU A 145 -13.02 13.18 -22.78
C GLU A 145 -11.86 12.62 -21.95
N LEU A 146 -10.72 12.31 -22.59
CA LEU A 146 -9.52 11.80 -21.88
C LEU A 146 -9.00 12.81 -20.85
N LEU A 147 -8.97 14.09 -21.19
CA LEU A 147 -8.58 15.15 -20.27
C LEU A 147 -9.56 15.26 -19.08
N ALA A 148 -10.87 15.14 -19.35
CA ALA A 148 -11.88 15.16 -18.29
C ALA A 148 -11.73 13.95 -17.34
N THR A 149 -11.47 12.77 -17.89
CA THR A 149 -11.25 11.53 -17.12
C THR A 149 -10.01 11.64 -16.24
N SER A 150 -8.88 12.09 -16.79
CA SER A 150 -7.65 12.30 -16.00
C SER A 150 -7.83 13.35 -14.90
N ARG A 151 -8.57 14.44 -15.18
CA ARG A 151 -8.91 15.44 -14.16
C ARG A 151 -9.73 14.84 -13.01
N ILE A 152 -10.76 14.04 -13.33
CA ILE A 152 -11.60 13.36 -12.32
C ILE A 152 -10.73 12.42 -11.48
N ARG A 153 -9.84 11.66 -12.13
CA ARG A 153 -8.94 10.74 -11.44
C ARG A 153 -7.98 11.47 -10.50
N LEU A 154 -7.42 12.58 -10.95
CA LEU A 154 -6.52 13.39 -10.10
C LEU A 154 -7.28 14.00 -8.92
N ASN A 155 -8.51 14.51 -9.11
CA ASN A 155 -9.36 15.01 -8.02
C ASN A 155 -9.72 13.90 -7.02
N GLU A 156 -10.01 12.69 -7.50
CA GLU A 156 -10.24 11.50 -6.66
C GLU A 156 -9.01 11.20 -5.80
N LEU A 157 -7.82 11.15 -6.40
CA LEU A 157 -6.57 10.94 -5.68
C LEU A 157 -6.27 12.05 -4.66
N MET A 158 -6.64 13.30 -4.93
CA MET A 158 -6.48 14.40 -3.98
C MET A 158 -7.59 14.42 -2.91
N ALA A 159 -8.50 13.46 -2.90
CA ALA A 159 -9.67 13.41 -2.02
C ALA A 159 -10.54 14.68 -2.07
N GLU A 160 -10.61 15.32 -3.26
CA GLU A 160 -11.46 16.49 -3.47
C GLU A 160 -12.93 16.07 -3.43
N ARG A 161 -13.76 16.79 -2.63
CA ARG A 161 -15.19 16.45 -2.49
C ARG A 161 -15.94 16.57 -3.81
N GLU A 162 -15.59 17.57 -4.60
CA GLU A 162 -16.17 17.84 -5.91
C GLU A 162 -15.21 17.27 -6.98
N VAL A 163 -15.39 16.00 -7.35
CA VAL A 163 -14.50 15.31 -8.32
C VAL A 163 -14.47 15.98 -9.71
N ASN A 164 -15.49 16.79 -10.02
CA ASN A 164 -15.59 17.56 -11.27
C ASN A 164 -15.00 18.97 -11.17
N SER A 165 -14.39 19.34 -10.04
CA SER A 165 -13.78 20.66 -9.86
C SER A 165 -12.75 20.97 -10.95
N LYS A 166 -12.64 22.24 -11.31
CA LYS A 166 -11.66 22.69 -12.29
C LYS A 166 -10.29 22.74 -11.65
N LEU A 167 -9.32 22.05 -12.25
CA LEU A 167 -7.91 22.13 -11.88
C LEU A 167 -7.21 23.17 -12.76
N THR A 168 -6.50 24.08 -12.11
CA THR A 168 -5.58 25.02 -12.80
C THR A 168 -4.16 24.55 -12.50
N VAL A 169 -3.47 24.09 -13.53
CA VAL A 169 -2.09 23.66 -13.46
C VAL A 169 -1.21 24.75 -14.06
N GLN A 170 -0.14 25.11 -13.37
CA GLN A 170 0.83 26.10 -13.84
C GLN A 170 1.89 25.49 -14.77
N ASP A 171 2.12 24.18 -14.65
CA ASP A 171 3.12 23.49 -15.45
C ASP A 171 2.64 23.28 -16.89
N THR A 172 3.43 23.78 -17.80
CA THR A 172 3.20 23.66 -19.26
C THR A 172 4.16 22.69 -19.92
N LEU A 173 5.10 22.11 -19.16
CA LEU A 173 6.15 21.21 -19.61
C LEU A 173 6.37 20.12 -18.56
N ILE A 174 6.73 18.93 -19.02
CA ILE A 174 7.15 17.81 -18.16
C ILE A 174 8.66 17.94 -17.93
N ASN A 175 9.05 18.30 -16.70
CA ASN A 175 10.46 18.45 -16.34
C ASN A 175 11.05 17.09 -15.94
N VAL A 176 12.05 16.63 -16.68
CA VAL A 176 12.78 15.38 -16.43
C VAL A 176 14.15 15.72 -15.85
N SER A 177 14.53 15.07 -14.76
CA SER A 177 15.87 15.17 -14.18
C SER A 177 16.85 14.28 -14.92
N SER A 178 18.02 14.80 -15.26
CA SER A 178 19.12 14.04 -15.91
C SER A 178 20.27 13.70 -14.94
N SER A 179 20.12 14.00 -13.64
CA SER A 179 21.21 13.93 -12.65
C SER A 179 21.21 12.68 -11.76
N LEU A 180 20.36 11.70 -12.06
CA LEU A 180 20.31 10.45 -11.28
C LEU A 180 21.51 9.56 -11.57
N SER A 181 21.99 8.80 -10.58
CA SER A 181 23.01 7.75 -10.75
C SER A 181 22.58 6.45 -10.10
N LEU A 182 22.83 5.32 -10.78
CA LEU A 182 22.44 3.98 -10.31
C LEU A 182 23.04 3.66 -8.93
N ASP A 183 24.33 3.95 -8.74
CA ASP A 183 25.02 3.63 -7.49
C ASP A 183 24.46 4.41 -6.30
N SER A 184 24.14 5.69 -6.49
CA SER A 184 23.52 6.51 -5.45
C SER A 184 22.11 6.06 -5.10
N LEU A 185 21.30 5.67 -6.10
CA LEU A 185 19.97 5.13 -5.91
C LEU A 185 20.02 3.79 -5.16
N TRP A 186 20.94 2.89 -5.53
CA TRP A 186 21.10 1.62 -4.81
C TRP A 186 21.54 1.82 -3.36
N ALA A 187 22.51 2.70 -3.12
CA ALA A 187 22.94 3.02 -1.77
C ALA A 187 21.81 3.65 -0.94
N ALA A 188 20.94 4.46 -1.54
CA ALA A 188 19.74 5.00 -0.90
C ALA A 188 18.73 3.87 -0.63
N THR A 189 18.42 3.00 -1.60
CA THR A 189 17.49 1.87 -1.46
C THR A 189 17.85 1.01 -0.24
N LEU A 190 19.12 0.64 -0.09
CA LEU A 190 19.55 -0.18 1.05
C LEU A 190 19.33 0.47 2.41
N ARG A 191 19.28 1.81 2.49
CA ARG A 191 19.13 2.55 3.75
C ARG A 191 17.72 2.98 4.05
N THR A 192 16.96 3.35 3.03
CA THR A 192 15.70 4.10 3.18
C THR A 192 14.48 3.37 2.65
N ASN A 193 14.65 2.30 1.85
CA ASN A 193 13.53 1.56 1.29
C ASN A 193 12.67 0.94 2.40
N ALA A 194 11.41 1.34 2.46
CA ALA A 194 10.50 0.94 3.52
C ALA A 194 10.19 -0.58 3.51
N SER A 195 10.25 -1.25 2.34
CA SER A 195 10.04 -2.70 2.25
C SER A 195 11.20 -3.48 2.88
N LEU A 196 12.45 -3.05 2.72
CA LEU A 196 13.61 -3.65 3.40
C LEU A 196 13.55 -3.43 4.90
N ILE A 197 13.17 -2.24 5.34
CA ILE A 197 12.96 -1.94 6.77
C ILE A 197 11.86 -2.82 7.35
N ASN A 198 10.75 -3.03 6.62
CA ASN A 198 9.66 -3.92 7.03
C ASN A 198 10.12 -5.38 7.12
N ALA A 199 10.96 -5.85 6.20
CA ALA A 199 11.56 -7.19 6.25
C ALA A 199 12.47 -7.37 7.50
N ALA A 200 13.23 -6.32 7.87
CA ALA A 200 14.02 -6.33 9.10
C ALA A 200 13.13 -6.40 10.37
N HIS A 201 11.99 -5.70 10.40
CA HIS A 201 11.00 -5.82 11.46
C HIS A 201 10.43 -7.25 11.56
N ASN A 202 10.11 -7.89 10.42
CA ASN A 202 9.63 -9.27 10.39
C ASN A 202 10.65 -10.25 11.00
N ARG A 203 11.92 -10.11 10.69
CA ARG A 203 13.00 -10.91 11.31
C ARG A 203 13.06 -10.69 12.82
N THR A 204 13.06 -9.42 13.27
CA THR A 204 13.07 -9.10 14.71
C THR A 204 11.86 -9.67 15.44
N LEU A 205 10.66 -9.64 14.83
CA LEU A 205 9.46 -10.25 15.39
C LEU A 205 9.60 -11.78 15.51
N ALA A 206 10.15 -12.45 14.51
CA ALA A 206 10.41 -13.90 14.57
C ALA A 206 11.41 -14.25 15.72
N GLU A 207 12.44 -13.43 15.93
CA GLU A 207 13.38 -13.58 17.05
C GLU A 207 12.71 -13.38 18.41
N LEU A 208 11.79 -12.41 18.51
CA LEU A 208 11.01 -12.16 19.73
C LEU A 208 10.01 -13.28 20.00
N ASP A 209 9.38 -13.84 18.97
CA ASP A 209 8.50 -15.01 19.10
C ASP A 209 9.28 -16.25 19.56
N PHE A 210 10.50 -16.47 19.06
CA PHE A 210 11.39 -17.49 19.59
C PHE A 210 11.73 -17.27 21.08
N LYS A 211 12.08 -16.03 21.48
CA LYS A 211 12.35 -15.68 22.88
C LYS A 211 11.11 -15.91 23.76
N GLN A 212 9.91 -15.63 23.26
CA GLN A 212 8.66 -15.88 23.98
C GLN A 212 8.40 -17.38 24.23
N ILE A 213 8.78 -18.24 23.27
CA ILE A 213 8.71 -19.71 23.47
C ILE A 213 9.78 -20.14 24.46
N ALA A 214 11.00 -19.59 24.36
CA ALA A 214 12.09 -19.90 25.28
C ALA A 214 11.82 -19.46 26.73
N SER A 215 11.03 -18.41 26.93
CA SER A 215 10.65 -17.92 28.25
C SER A 215 9.92 -18.98 29.13
N ARG A 216 9.29 -19.94 28.48
CA ARG A 216 8.58 -21.04 29.17
C ARG A 216 9.49 -22.04 29.88
N ASP A 217 10.82 -21.92 29.69
CA ASP A 217 11.81 -22.74 30.42
C ASP A 217 12.11 -22.21 31.82
N PHE A 218 11.75 -20.97 32.09
CA PHE A 218 11.98 -20.32 33.35
C PHE A 218 10.79 -20.54 34.30
N PRO A 219 11.02 -20.46 35.64
CA PRO A 219 9.94 -20.51 36.61
C PRO A 219 8.98 -19.34 36.44
N TYR A 220 7.76 -19.49 36.89
CA TYR A 220 6.79 -18.42 37.02
C TYR A 220 6.40 -18.19 38.46
N VAL A 221 6.08 -16.94 38.80
CA VAL A 221 5.60 -16.52 40.12
C VAL A 221 4.28 -15.79 39.93
N ARG A 222 3.21 -16.30 40.55
CA ARG A 222 1.90 -15.68 40.56
C ARG A 222 1.46 -15.37 41.97
N LEU A 223 0.90 -14.20 42.16
CA LEU A 223 0.16 -13.81 43.33
C LEU A 223 -1.32 -13.93 43.03
N ASN A 224 -2.05 -14.58 43.86
CA ASN A 224 -3.50 -14.67 43.83
C ASN A 224 -4.07 -14.25 45.17
N GLY A 225 -5.18 -13.53 45.12
CA GLY A 225 -5.94 -13.15 46.30
C GLY A 225 -7.41 -13.17 45.98
N ASN A 226 -8.19 -13.59 46.95
CA ASN A 226 -9.64 -13.48 46.86
C ASN A 226 -10.22 -12.96 48.19
N TYR A 227 -11.34 -12.29 48.09
CA TYR A 227 -12.16 -11.90 49.22
C TYR A 227 -13.64 -11.96 48.82
N GLY A 228 -14.43 -12.68 49.62
CA GLY A 228 -15.83 -12.90 49.24
C GLY A 228 -16.68 -13.48 50.34
N TYR A 229 -17.95 -13.58 50.06
CA TYR A 229 -18.95 -14.22 50.90
C TYR A 229 -19.25 -15.61 50.35
N THR A 230 -19.24 -16.61 51.26
CA THR A 230 -19.61 -17.98 50.94
C THR A 230 -20.78 -18.42 51.81
N PHE A 231 -21.72 -19.10 51.20
CA PHE A 231 -22.86 -19.76 51.85
C PHE A 231 -22.82 -21.24 51.47
N ASN A 232 -22.72 -22.12 52.45
CA ASN A 232 -22.75 -23.59 52.29
C ASN A 232 -23.88 -24.18 53.11
N ARG A 233 -24.70 -25.02 52.50
CA ARG A 233 -25.75 -25.80 53.16
C ARG A 233 -25.60 -27.25 52.76
N THR A 234 -25.43 -28.09 53.72
CA THR A 234 -25.42 -29.55 53.52
C THR A 234 -26.69 -30.15 54.18
N GLY A 235 -27.51 -30.82 53.33
CA GLY A 235 -28.74 -31.53 53.80
C GLY A 235 -28.42 -32.99 54.05
N GLY A 236 -29.08 -33.59 55.00
CA GLY A 236 -28.90 -34.99 55.50
C GLY A 236 -29.17 -35.02 56.98
N ASP A 237 -28.96 -36.17 57.62
CA ASP A 237 -29.21 -36.36 59.06
C ASP A 237 -28.40 -35.41 59.98
N ASN A 238 -27.37 -34.78 59.43
CA ASN A 238 -26.53 -33.77 60.07
C ASN A 238 -26.51 -32.47 59.22
N SER A 239 -27.65 -31.82 59.10
CA SER A 239 -27.74 -30.55 58.28
C SER A 239 -26.92 -29.43 58.91
N MET A 240 -25.90 -28.94 58.17
CA MET A 240 -25.04 -27.86 58.61
C MET A 240 -25.21 -26.64 57.64
N ARG A 241 -25.36 -25.47 58.21
CA ARG A 241 -25.30 -24.18 57.46
C ARG A 241 -24.07 -23.44 57.92
N ARG A 242 -23.24 -23.10 56.99
CA ARG A 242 -22.06 -22.27 57.25
C ARG A 242 -22.09 -21.09 56.24
N HIS A 243 -21.95 -19.91 56.73
CA HIS A 243 -21.84 -18.69 55.89
C HIS A 243 -20.85 -17.73 56.54
N GLY A 244 -20.19 -16.94 55.70
CA GLY A 244 -19.24 -15.96 56.23
C GLY A 244 -18.45 -15.26 55.11
N TRP A 245 -17.84 -14.21 55.53
CA TRP A 245 -16.86 -13.50 54.74
C TRP A 245 -15.49 -14.12 55.00
N GLY A 246 -14.72 -14.32 53.93
CA GLY A 246 -13.35 -14.84 54.02
C GLY A 246 -12.54 -14.39 52.85
N GLY A 247 -11.25 -14.40 53.03
CA GLY A 247 -10.30 -14.11 51.97
C GLY A 247 -9.00 -14.87 52.18
N ASP A 248 -8.31 -15.14 51.10
CA ASP A 248 -6.97 -15.71 51.10
C ASP A 248 -6.05 -14.95 50.12
N ILE A 249 -4.77 -14.98 50.47
CA ILE A 249 -3.69 -14.49 49.61
C ILE A 249 -2.70 -15.65 49.46
N GLY A 250 -2.40 -15.99 48.22
CA GLY A 250 -1.47 -17.08 47.90
C GLY A 250 -0.35 -16.63 46.94
N VAL A 251 0.77 -17.30 47.09
CA VAL A 251 1.91 -17.20 46.15
C VAL A 251 2.10 -18.58 45.52
N THR A 252 2.05 -18.62 44.20
CA THR A 252 2.32 -19.84 43.44
C THR A 252 3.62 -19.69 42.69
N VAL A 253 4.59 -20.57 42.97
CA VAL A 253 5.83 -20.69 42.17
C VAL A 253 5.79 -22.01 41.42
N GLY A 254 5.97 -21.98 40.12
CA GLY A 254 5.91 -23.21 39.32
C GLY A 254 6.99 -23.21 38.24
N LEU A 255 7.46 -24.42 37.90
CA LEU A 255 8.39 -24.67 36.80
C LEU A 255 7.92 -25.88 36.00
N LYS A 256 7.78 -25.77 34.70
CA LYS A 256 7.48 -26.91 33.84
C LYS A 256 8.78 -27.68 33.53
N LEU A 257 8.97 -28.81 34.17
CA LEU A 257 10.16 -29.66 34.02
C LEU A 257 10.22 -30.34 32.62
N PHE A 258 9.08 -30.75 32.09
CA PHE A 258 8.99 -31.41 30.79
C PHE A 258 7.79 -30.93 30.00
N ASP A 259 8.05 -30.58 28.74
CA ASP A 259 7.03 -30.23 27.74
C ASP A 259 7.56 -30.60 26.35
N GLY A 260 7.15 -31.76 25.83
CA GLY A 260 7.59 -32.26 24.51
C GLY A 260 7.15 -31.37 23.33
N ILE A 261 6.03 -30.63 23.50
CA ILE A 261 5.51 -29.72 22.48
C ILE A 261 6.44 -28.52 22.33
N ARG A 262 6.98 -28.03 23.44
CA ARG A 262 7.86 -26.85 23.47
C ARG A 262 9.14 -27.03 22.64
N ARG A 263 9.76 -28.23 22.69
CA ARG A 263 10.96 -28.52 21.87
C ARG A 263 10.66 -28.41 20.38
N ARG A 264 9.50 -28.88 19.95
CA ARG A 264 9.06 -28.77 18.54
C ARG A 264 8.74 -27.32 18.18
N GLN A 265 8.05 -26.58 19.06
CA GLN A 265 7.77 -25.16 18.85
C GLN A 265 9.04 -24.32 18.70
N ARG A 266 10.10 -24.61 19.47
CA ARG A 266 11.41 -23.96 19.31
C ARG A 266 12.06 -24.24 17.96
N ALA A 267 12.00 -25.48 17.50
CA ALA A 267 12.53 -25.85 16.20
C ALA A 267 11.80 -25.10 15.07
N VAL A 268 10.46 -25.05 15.16
CA VAL A 268 9.64 -24.29 14.21
C VAL A 268 9.98 -22.79 14.25
N ALA A 269 10.10 -22.20 15.44
CA ALA A 269 10.42 -20.77 15.57
C ALA A 269 11.83 -20.43 15.06
N ARG A 270 12.80 -21.33 15.14
CA ARG A 270 14.11 -21.17 14.48
C ARG A 270 13.99 -21.15 12.97
N LEU A 271 13.27 -22.10 12.40
CA LEU A 271 13.00 -22.11 10.96
C LEU A 271 12.26 -20.85 10.50
N GLN A 272 11.41 -20.26 11.35
CA GLN A 272 10.75 -18.99 11.03
C GLN A 272 11.73 -17.81 10.98
N ILE A 273 12.76 -17.79 11.84
CA ILE A 273 13.84 -16.78 11.76
C ILE A 273 14.63 -16.98 10.46
N ASP A 274 15.03 -18.20 10.16
CA ASP A 274 15.77 -18.51 8.93
C ASP A 274 14.94 -18.14 7.68
N ASN A 275 13.64 -18.44 7.68
CA ASN A 275 12.74 -18.07 6.60
C ASN A 275 12.60 -16.54 6.47
N ALA A 276 12.53 -15.80 7.57
CA ALA A 276 12.45 -14.34 7.53
C ALA A 276 13.75 -13.71 6.99
N GLU A 277 14.90 -14.32 7.29
CA GLU A 277 16.20 -13.90 6.76
C GLU A 277 16.32 -14.18 5.26
N LEU A 278 15.94 -15.37 4.80
CA LEU A 278 15.93 -15.73 3.38
C LEU A 278 14.96 -14.86 2.58
N ALA A 279 13.77 -14.57 3.14
CA ALA A 279 12.80 -13.67 2.51
C ALA A 279 13.34 -12.22 2.38
N ALA A 280 14.13 -11.75 3.36
CA ALA A 280 14.79 -10.45 3.26
C ALA A 280 15.88 -10.43 2.17
N GLN A 281 16.64 -11.52 2.01
CA GLN A 281 17.65 -11.66 0.96
C GLN A 281 17.01 -11.74 -0.43
N GLU A 282 15.92 -12.50 -0.57
CA GLU A 282 15.13 -12.59 -1.80
C GLU A 282 14.57 -11.21 -2.18
N LEU A 283 13.97 -10.48 -1.23
CA LEU A 283 13.48 -9.12 -1.45
C LEU A 283 14.59 -8.17 -1.89
N GLN A 284 15.77 -8.25 -1.27
CA GLN A 284 16.92 -7.42 -1.65
C GLN A 284 17.37 -7.70 -3.09
N LEU A 285 17.38 -8.98 -3.50
CA LEU A 285 17.72 -9.37 -4.87
C LEU A 285 16.67 -8.89 -5.87
N ALA A 286 15.37 -9.03 -5.55
CA ALA A 286 14.28 -8.56 -6.37
C ALA A 286 14.34 -7.03 -6.56
N LEU A 287 14.51 -6.27 -5.48
CA LEU A 287 14.65 -4.81 -5.55
C LEU A 287 15.88 -4.37 -6.38
N LYS A 288 16.97 -5.14 -6.33
CA LYS A 288 18.14 -4.87 -7.17
C LYS A 288 17.86 -5.11 -8.65
N ALA A 289 17.10 -6.15 -8.97
CA ALA A 289 16.67 -6.44 -10.34
C ALA A 289 15.72 -5.36 -10.85
N ASP A 290 14.69 -5.01 -10.06
CA ASP A 290 13.72 -3.97 -10.41
C ASP A 290 14.40 -2.61 -10.62
N LEU A 291 15.35 -2.25 -9.74
CA LEU A 291 16.13 -1.02 -9.89
C LEU A 291 16.96 -1.03 -11.19
N SER A 292 17.57 -2.16 -11.54
CA SER A 292 18.37 -2.29 -12.75
C SER A 292 17.51 -2.18 -14.01
N ASP A 293 16.34 -2.81 -14.01
CA ASP A 293 15.38 -2.76 -15.12
C ASP A 293 14.82 -1.35 -15.31
N LEU A 294 14.41 -0.70 -14.22
CA LEU A 294 13.93 0.68 -14.25
C LEU A 294 15.02 1.66 -14.69
N TRP A 295 16.26 1.44 -14.26
CA TRP A 295 17.39 2.26 -14.69
C TRP A 295 17.65 2.14 -16.18
N GLN A 296 17.62 0.92 -16.71
CA GLN A 296 17.81 0.68 -18.14
C GLN A 296 16.68 1.31 -18.98
N ALA A 297 15.43 1.18 -18.49
CA ALA A 297 14.29 1.86 -19.11
C ALA A 297 14.45 3.38 -19.09
N TYR A 298 14.89 3.96 -17.97
CA TYR A 298 15.14 5.38 -17.82
C TYR A 298 16.22 5.89 -18.78
N GLU A 299 17.39 5.21 -18.85
CA GLU A 299 18.45 5.58 -19.80
C GLU A 299 17.98 5.51 -21.27
N ASN A 300 17.25 4.45 -21.63
CA ASN A 300 16.70 4.30 -22.98
C ASN A 300 15.68 5.40 -23.29
N ASN A 301 14.81 5.74 -22.36
CA ASN A 301 13.83 6.82 -22.53
C ASN A 301 14.53 8.20 -22.65
N LEU A 302 15.61 8.45 -21.91
CA LEU A 302 16.41 9.68 -22.07
C LEU A 302 17.03 9.79 -23.47
N ARG A 303 17.57 8.68 -23.99
CA ARG A 303 18.12 8.65 -25.37
C ARG A 303 17.03 8.85 -26.42
N LEU A 304 15.89 8.19 -26.23
CA LEU A 304 14.71 8.35 -27.09
C LEU A 304 14.20 9.79 -27.05
N LEU A 305 14.11 10.41 -25.88
CA LEU A 305 13.70 11.80 -25.72
C LEU A 305 14.63 12.76 -26.47
N ALA A 306 15.95 12.54 -26.40
CA ALA A 306 16.93 13.33 -27.13
C ALA A 306 16.73 13.21 -28.66
N LEU A 307 16.46 12.01 -29.15
CA LEU A 307 16.19 11.74 -30.57
C LEU A 307 14.87 12.39 -31.00
N GLU A 308 13.80 12.26 -30.23
CA GLU A 308 12.50 12.85 -30.57
C GLU A 308 12.50 14.39 -30.52
N LYS A 309 13.33 15.00 -29.66
CA LYS A 309 13.57 16.44 -29.68
C LYS A 309 14.14 16.91 -31.03
N GLN A 310 15.11 16.17 -31.56
CA GLN A 310 15.68 16.47 -32.88
C GLN A 310 14.66 16.22 -34.00
N ASN A 311 13.89 15.13 -33.91
CA ASN A 311 12.84 14.82 -34.88
C ASN A 311 11.76 15.92 -34.91
N LEU A 312 11.38 16.46 -33.74
CA LEU A 312 10.40 17.54 -33.66
C LEU A 312 10.89 18.80 -34.36
N VAL A 313 12.17 19.19 -34.18
CA VAL A 313 12.75 20.35 -34.86
C VAL A 313 12.69 20.14 -36.36
N ASN A 314 13.08 18.97 -36.87
CA ASN A 314 13.02 18.65 -38.29
C ASN A 314 11.57 18.67 -38.83
N ALA A 315 10.61 18.13 -38.06
CA ALA A 315 9.19 18.12 -38.45
C ALA A 315 8.60 19.54 -38.49
N GLN A 316 9.00 20.42 -37.57
CA GLN A 316 8.60 21.83 -37.55
C GLN A 316 9.11 22.57 -38.77
N GLU A 317 10.38 22.38 -39.12
CA GLU A 317 11.00 22.98 -40.28
C GLU A 317 10.34 22.48 -41.58
N ASN A 318 10.15 21.17 -41.73
CA ASN A 318 9.46 20.59 -42.89
C ASN A 318 8.02 21.09 -43.03
N HIS A 319 7.28 21.20 -41.93
CA HIS A 319 5.93 21.75 -41.94
C HIS A 319 5.94 23.25 -42.38
N PHE A 320 6.88 24.02 -41.86
CA PHE A 320 7.02 25.43 -42.24
C PHE A 320 7.29 25.57 -43.75
N ILE A 321 8.26 24.82 -44.29
CA ILE A 321 8.58 24.83 -45.74
C ILE A 321 7.36 24.38 -46.55
N ALA A 322 6.64 23.35 -46.10
CA ALA A 322 5.43 22.86 -46.76
C ALA A 322 4.32 23.94 -46.81
N CYS A 323 4.13 24.69 -45.70
CA CYS A 323 3.20 25.83 -45.67
C CYS A 323 3.53 26.89 -46.69
N GLU A 324 4.79 27.35 -46.75
CA GLU A 324 5.25 28.35 -47.69
C GLU A 324 5.04 27.92 -49.14
N ARG A 325 5.46 26.71 -49.49
CA ARG A 325 5.29 26.16 -50.85
C ARG A 325 3.82 25.97 -51.21
N TYR A 326 2.97 25.54 -50.27
CA TYR A 326 1.53 25.41 -50.50
C TYR A 326 0.87 26.77 -50.78
N MET A 327 1.27 27.82 -50.06
CA MET A 327 0.77 29.18 -50.33
C MET A 327 1.16 29.71 -51.74
N LEU A 328 2.36 29.36 -52.18
CA LEU A 328 2.84 29.72 -53.53
C LEU A 328 2.21 28.88 -54.66
N GLY A 329 1.50 27.79 -54.31
CA GLY A 329 0.90 26.88 -55.29
C GLY A 329 1.83 25.76 -55.80
N ASP A 330 3.04 25.67 -55.24
CA ASP A 330 4.07 24.69 -55.61
C ASP A 330 3.95 23.33 -54.88
N LEU A 331 2.95 23.18 -54.01
CA LEU A 331 2.72 21.95 -53.22
C LEU A 331 1.25 21.57 -53.27
N SER A 332 0.98 20.26 -53.40
CA SER A 332 -0.40 19.75 -53.35
C SER A 332 -0.99 19.78 -51.92
N GLY A 333 -2.32 19.81 -51.83
CA GLY A 333 -3.02 19.76 -50.56
C GLY A 333 -2.75 18.46 -49.78
N ILE A 334 -2.46 17.35 -50.46
CA ILE A 334 -2.12 16.06 -49.87
C ILE A 334 -0.74 16.11 -49.20
N GLU A 335 0.26 16.63 -49.89
CA GLU A 335 1.63 16.78 -49.36
C GLU A 335 1.65 17.74 -48.17
N MET A 336 0.90 18.83 -48.21
CA MET A 336 0.73 19.75 -47.07
C MET A 336 0.10 19.04 -45.87
N ARG A 337 -0.93 18.17 -46.07
CA ARG A 337 -1.55 17.40 -45.03
C ARG A 337 -0.58 16.39 -44.40
N GLU A 338 0.24 15.75 -45.23
CA GLU A 338 1.25 14.79 -44.74
C GLU A 338 2.31 15.51 -43.89
N ALA A 339 2.77 16.68 -44.27
CA ALA A 339 3.68 17.49 -43.43
C ALA A 339 3.02 17.90 -42.10
N GLN A 340 1.76 18.32 -42.12
CA GLN A 340 1.00 18.64 -40.90
C GLN A 340 0.86 17.44 -40.01
N LYS A 341 0.50 16.26 -40.56
CA LYS A 341 0.37 15.01 -39.80
C LYS A 341 1.73 14.60 -39.21
N SER A 342 2.80 14.68 -39.97
CA SER A 342 4.16 14.37 -39.49
C SER A 342 4.58 15.26 -38.31
N LEU A 343 4.21 16.54 -38.29
CA LEU A 343 4.43 17.45 -37.17
C LEU A 343 3.63 16.99 -35.93
N LEU A 344 2.34 16.71 -36.08
CA LEU A 344 1.48 16.25 -34.96
C LEU A 344 1.97 14.93 -34.39
N ASP A 345 2.38 13.98 -35.22
CA ASP A 345 2.95 12.71 -34.81
C ASP A 345 4.29 12.92 -34.08
N ALA A 346 5.13 13.86 -34.46
CA ALA A 346 6.37 14.21 -33.78
C ALA A 346 6.10 14.86 -32.41
N GLU A 347 5.11 15.78 -32.33
CA GLU A 347 4.67 16.37 -31.06
C GLU A 347 4.11 15.31 -30.09
N GLU A 348 3.40 14.32 -30.60
CA GLU A 348 2.88 13.20 -29.80
C GLU A 348 4.00 12.30 -29.29
N ARG A 349 4.98 11.92 -30.15
CA ARG A 349 6.09 11.07 -29.76
C ARG A 349 6.98 11.70 -28.69
N ILE A 350 7.29 12.98 -28.79
CA ILE A 350 8.08 13.68 -27.77
C ILE A 350 7.32 13.72 -26.43
N LEU A 351 6.02 14.01 -26.46
CA LEU A 351 5.19 14.10 -25.27
C LEU A 351 5.08 12.74 -24.55
N VAL A 352 4.96 11.65 -25.31
CA VAL A 352 4.99 10.27 -24.77
C VAL A 352 6.37 9.96 -24.20
N ALA A 353 7.46 10.32 -24.88
CA ALA A 353 8.83 10.09 -24.39
C ALA A 353 9.12 10.86 -23.09
N GLU A 354 8.68 12.13 -23.00
CA GLU A 354 8.79 12.94 -21.77
C GLU A 354 8.04 12.31 -20.60
N ASN A 355 6.79 11.92 -20.82
CA ASN A 355 5.98 11.30 -19.79
C ASN A 355 6.57 9.96 -19.33
N ASN A 356 6.97 9.07 -20.25
CA ASN A 356 7.57 7.79 -19.92
C ASN A 356 8.87 7.94 -19.12
N THR A 357 9.71 8.91 -19.51
CA THR A 357 10.95 9.21 -18.78
C THR A 357 10.63 9.69 -17.36
N LYS A 358 9.62 10.53 -17.20
CA LYS A 358 9.19 11.04 -15.89
C LYS A 358 8.60 9.96 -15.00
N LEU A 359 7.82 9.04 -15.56
CA LEU A 359 7.30 7.88 -14.82
C LEU A 359 8.44 6.96 -14.34
N CYS A 360 9.45 6.70 -15.17
CA CYS A 360 10.65 5.96 -14.72
C CYS A 360 11.38 6.69 -13.58
N GLU A 361 11.52 8.02 -13.66
CA GLU A 361 12.12 8.84 -12.60
C GLU A 361 11.35 8.72 -11.28
N ILE A 362 10.02 8.85 -11.32
CA ILE A 362 9.15 8.70 -10.15
C ILE A 362 9.32 7.31 -9.53
N SER A 363 9.30 6.25 -10.34
CA SER A 363 9.47 4.88 -9.88
C SER A 363 10.85 4.62 -9.26
N LEU A 364 11.92 5.19 -9.83
CA LEU A 364 13.28 5.12 -9.28
C LEU A 364 13.38 5.84 -7.92
N LEU A 365 12.75 7.01 -7.80
CA LEU A 365 12.71 7.76 -6.54
C LEU A 365 11.88 7.03 -5.49
N GLN A 366 10.73 6.45 -5.84
CA GLN A 366 9.91 5.63 -4.95
C GLN A 366 10.70 4.42 -4.44
N LEU A 367 11.34 3.67 -5.34
CA LEU A 367 12.12 2.49 -4.98
C LEU A 367 13.33 2.83 -4.10
N SER A 368 13.96 3.99 -4.32
CA SER A 368 15.04 4.48 -3.47
C SER A 368 14.59 5.10 -2.15
N GLY A 369 13.27 5.26 -1.91
CA GLY A 369 12.71 5.91 -0.72
C GLY A 369 12.97 7.43 -0.66
N GLY A 370 13.19 8.05 -1.80
CA GLY A 370 13.45 9.49 -1.95
C GLY A 370 12.28 10.29 -2.53
N ILE A 371 11.06 9.74 -2.49
CA ILE A 371 9.86 10.40 -3.03
C ILE A 371 9.19 11.34 -2.00
N LEU A 372 9.50 11.17 -0.71
CA LEU A 372 9.01 11.99 0.40
C LEU A 372 10.00 13.09 0.76
#